data_9cf75146196aa78efe1dc62240320ea7
#
_entry.id   9cf75146196aa78efe1dc62240320ea7
#
_cell.length_a   1.000
_cell.length_b   1.000
_cell.length_c   1.000
_cell.angle_alpha   90.00
_cell.angle_beta   90.00
_cell.angle_gamma   90.00
#
_symmetry.space_group_name_H-M   'P 1'
#
loop_
_entity.id
_entity.type
_entity.pdbx_description
1 polymer ?
#
loop_
_entity_poly.entity_id
_entity_poly.type
_entity_poly.pdbx_seq_one_letter_code
_entity_poly.pdbx_strand_id
1 'polypeptide(L)'
;MAIRNKLYFASDFHLGTGTYASSREREDRLVRWLDMIKADAAEVFLMGDVFDFWFEYKTVVPRGYIRFLGKLAELSDAGIKLWFFKGNHDMWMFDYFEQELGATIISNELEIERSGKKFYLHHGDGLGPGDTFYKFLKGIFRSKLCQWLFARIHPNLGVGVANYWSRHSRKVNLSKPDSKPGEQEWLVTFCTQLLQTHFYDYLIFGHRHLPLDIKLNDKSRYINLGEWVTACSYAVFDGETVQLFYFEK
;
A
#
# COMPACT_ATOMS: atom_id res chain seq x y z
N MET A 1 -17.58 -18.23 17.85
CA MET A 1 -16.92 -17.13 17.09
C MET A 1 -15.96 -17.77 16.11
N ALA A 2 -15.91 -17.32 14.85
CA ALA A 2 -14.91 -17.80 13.91
C ALA A 2 -13.50 -17.46 14.44
N ILE A 3 -12.55 -18.36 14.28
CA ILE A 3 -11.16 -18.11 14.67
C ILE A 3 -10.58 -17.13 13.66
N ARG A 4 -10.22 -15.92 14.10
CA ARG A 4 -9.53 -14.93 13.28
C ARG A 4 -8.02 -15.18 13.38
N ASN A 5 -7.47 -15.75 12.34
CA ASN A 5 -6.05 -16.11 12.31
C ASN A 5 -5.36 -15.78 10.98
N LYS A 6 -6.08 -15.21 10.00
CA LYS A 6 -5.51 -14.88 8.70
C LYS A 6 -4.93 -13.47 8.66
N LEU A 7 -3.87 -13.31 7.88
CA LEU A 7 -3.30 -12.00 7.55
C LEU A 7 -3.65 -11.67 6.11
N TYR A 8 -4.17 -10.47 5.90
CA TYR A 8 -4.56 -9.97 4.59
C TYR A 8 -3.64 -8.82 4.16
N PHE A 9 -3.15 -8.88 2.93
CA PHE A 9 -2.25 -7.89 2.35
C PHE A 9 -2.86 -7.36 1.06
N ALA A 10 -2.99 -6.05 0.94
CA ALA A 10 -3.44 -5.38 -0.28
C ALA A 10 -2.75 -4.03 -0.43
N SER A 11 -2.62 -3.54 -1.66
CA SER A 11 -1.86 -2.34 -2.00
C SER A 11 -2.47 -1.60 -3.19
N ASP A 12 -2.05 -0.36 -3.39
CA ASP A 12 -2.29 0.40 -4.63
C ASP A 12 -3.79 0.54 -4.96
N PHE A 13 -4.57 0.98 -3.97
CA PHE A 13 -5.99 1.24 -4.16
C PHE A 13 -6.24 2.51 -4.97
N HIS A 14 -5.36 3.51 -4.85
CA HIS A 14 -5.45 4.80 -5.51
C HIS A 14 -6.85 5.41 -5.45
N LEU A 15 -7.46 5.42 -4.27
CA LEU A 15 -8.73 6.10 -4.05
C LEU A 15 -8.58 7.59 -4.37
N GLY A 16 -9.49 8.11 -5.19
CA GLY A 16 -9.44 9.48 -5.71
C GLY A 16 -8.91 9.59 -7.13
N THR A 17 -8.31 8.53 -7.71
CA THR A 17 -7.89 8.55 -9.11
C THR A 17 -9.06 8.32 -10.07
N GLY A 18 -8.96 8.87 -11.27
CA GLY A 18 -10.02 8.77 -12.29
C GLY A 18 -11.14 9.79 -12.08
N THR A 19 -12.35 9.42 -12.48
CA THR A 19 -13.56 10.20 -12.21
C THR A 19 -14.08 9.93 -10.80
N TYR A 20 -14.96 10.81 -10.31
CA TYR A 20 -15.63 10.57 -9.03
C TYR A 20 -16.38 9.23 -9.02
N ALA A 21 -17.08 8.89 -10.12
CA ALA A 21 -17.82 7.65 -10.25
C ALA A 21 -16.89 6.43 -10.17
N SER A 22 -15.80 6.39 -10.93
CA SER A 22 -14.87 5.25 -10.93
C SER A 22 -14.14 5.08 -9.59
N SER A 23 -13.81 6.18 -8.91
CA SER A 23 -13.25 6.13 -7.56
C SER A 23 -14.28 5.62 -6.56
N ARG A 24 -15.54 6.00 -6.72
CA ARG A 24 -16.64 5.54 -5.88
C ARG A 24 -16.91 4.03 -6.04
N GLU A 25 -16.95 3.54 -7.27
CA GLU A 25 -17.09 2.11 -7.55
C GLU A 25 -15.96 1.29 -6.92
N ARG A 26 -14.72 1.81 -6.96
CA ARG A 26 -13.57 1.18 -6.31
C ARG A 26 -13.72 1.19 -4.80
N GLU A 27 -14.15 2.30 -4.20
CA GLU A 27 -14.44 2.38 -2.78
C GLU A 27 -15.49 1.35 -2.35
N ASP A 28 -16.57 1.21 -3.11
CA ASP A 28 -17.62 0.22 -2.83
C ASP A 28 -17.12 -1.22 -2.97
N ARG A 29 -16.22 -1.50 -3.94
CA ARG A 29 -15.57 -2.81 -4.08
C ARG A 29 -14.66 -3.12 -2.89
N LEU A 30 -13.86 -2.16 -2.44
CA LEU A 30 -13.02 -2.31 -1.25
C LEU A 30 -13.85 -2.56 0.02
N VAL A 31 -14.98 -1.89 0.18
CA VAL A 31 -15.90 -2.13 1.30
C VAL A 31 -16.42 -3.56 1.29
N ARG A 32 -16.84 -4.10 0.14
CA ARG A 32 -17.28 -5.50 0.04
C ARG A 32 -16.15 -6.48 0.32
N TRP A 33 -14.94 -6.20 -0.14
CA TRP A 33 -13.76 -7.01 0.20
C TRP A 33 -13.48 -7.00 1.71
N LEU A 34 -13.50 -5.83 2.34
CA LEU A 34 -13.32 -5.70 3.80
C LEU A 34 -14.43 -6.42 4.58
N ASP A 35 -15.67 -6.41 4.08
CA ASP A 35 -16.78 -7.19 4.65
C ASP A 35 -16.50 -8.70 4.59
N MET A 36 -16.00 -9.18 3.45
CA MET A 36 -15.67 -10.59 3.26
C MET A 36 -14.58 -11.05 4.24
N ILE A 37 -13.49 -10.27 4.35
CA ILE A 37 -12.34 -10.67 5.18
C ILE A 37 -12.59 -10.49 6.68
N LYS A 38 -13.56 -9.67 7.09
CA LYS A 38 -13.91 -9.45 8.50
C LYS A 38 -14.17 -10.74 9.27
N ALA A 39 -14.60 -11.79 8.58
CA ALA A 39 -14.97 -13.06 9.20
C ALA A 39 -13.77 -13.77 9.86
N ASP A 40 -12.57 -13.71 9.26
CA ASP A 40 -11.42 -14.50 9.66
C ASP A 40 -10.08 -13.71 9.70
N ALA A 41 -10.08 -12.41 9.35
CA ALA A 41 -8.92 -11.57 9.44
C ALA A 41 -8.50 -11.32 10.90
N ALA A 42 -7.24 -11.59 11.23
CA ALA A 42 -6.58 -11.16 12.44
C ALA A 42 -5.89 -9.80 12.24
N GLU A 43 -5.22 -9.63 11.10
CA GLU A 43 -4.48 -8.42 10.76
C GLU A 43 -4.72 -8.07 9.28
N VAL A 44 -4.82 -6.79 8.96
CA VAL A 44 -4.93 -6.27 7.59
C VAL A 44 -3.81 -5.29 7.33
N PHE A 45 -3.01 -5.57 6.30
CA PHE A 45 -1.88 -4.77 5.87
C PHE A 45 -2.24 -4.02 4.59
N LEU A 46 -2.41 -2.71 4.71
CA LEU A 46 -2.61 -1.78 3.60
C LEU A 46 -1.23 -1.27 3.18
N MET A 47 -0.68 -1.86 2.12
CA MET A 47 0.74 -1.79 1.78
C MET A 47 1.14 -0.56 0.96
N GLY A 48 0.47 0.58 1.18
CA GLY A 48 0.75 1.89 0.58
C GLY A 48 -0.08 2.18 -0.67
N ASP A 49 -0.07 3.45 -1.08
CA ASP A 49 -0.86 3.99 -2.19
C ASP A 49 -2.37 3.67 -2.05
N VAL A 50 -2.86 3.71 -0.81
CA VAL A 50 -4.29 3.59 -0.50
C VAL A 50 -5.05 4.74 -1.13
N PHE A 51 -4.50 5.95 -1.04
CA PHE A 51 -5.05 7.16 -1.64
C PHE A 51 -4.16 7.67 -2.76
N ASP A 52 -4.78 8.27 -3.77
CA ASP A 52 -4.07 8.91 -4.86
C ASP A 52 -3.30 10.17 -4.43
N PHE A 53 -3.75 10.76 -3.35
CA PHE A 53 -3.09 11.82 -2.60
C PHE A 53 -3.67 11.86 -1.18
N TRP A 54 -2.80 11.98 -0.17
CA TRP A 54 -3.18 12.18 1.20
C TRP A 54 -2.25 13.19 1.87
N PHE A 55 -2.83 14.17 2.58
CA PHE A 55 -2.10 15.09 3.44
C PHE A 55 -2.94 15.43 4.66
N GLU A 56 -2.39 15.23 5.83
CA GLU A 56 -3.04 15.57 7.10
C GLU A 56 -2.66 17.01 7.50
N TYR A 57 -3.62 17.93 7.39
CA TYR A 57 -3.52 19.24 8.02
C TYR A 57 -3.86 19.08 9.50
N LYS A 58 -3.57 20.10 10.32
CA LYS A 58 -3.80 20.02 11.77
C LYS A 58 -5.26 19.67 12.15
N THR A 59 -6.23 20.12 11.38
CA THR A 59 -7.66 19.99 11.70
C THR A 59 -8.50 19.52 10.51
N VAL A 60 -7.90 19.22 9.37
CA VAL A 60 -8.62 18.76 8.18
C VAL A 60 -7.83 17.70 7.43
N VAL A 61 -8.55 16.74 6.87
CA VAL A 61 -8.04 15.71 5.98
C VAL A 61 -8.76 15.79 4.63
N PRO A 62 -8.24 15.16 3.55
CA PRO A 62 -8.93 15.13 2.27
C PRO A 62 -10.35 14.58 2.40
N ARG A 63 -11.32 15.26 1.80
CA ARG A 63 -12.73 14.84 1.82
C ARG A 63 -12.98 13.62 0.92
N GLY A 64 -13.89 12.77 1.34
CA GLY A 64 -14.29 11.57 0.61
C GLY A 64 -13.95 10.29 1.40
N TYR A 65 -14.03 9.16 0.72
CA TYR A 65 -13.64 7.83 1.23
C TYR A 65 -14.37 7.40 2.52
N ILE A 66 -15.50 8.01 2.83
CA ILE A 66 -16.18 7.85 4.12
C ILE A 66 -16.65 6.42 4.38
N ARG A 67 -16.99 5.68 3.32
CA ARG A 67 -17.43 4.28 3.46
C ARG A 67 -16.27 3.35 3.71
N PHE A 68 -15.15 3.57 3.00
CA PHE A 68 -13.92 2.82 3.21
C PHE A 68 -13.36 3.09 4.62
N LEU A 69 -13.26 4.35 5.04
CA LEU A 69 -12.80 4.71 6.38
C LEU A 69 -13.73 4.19 7.47
N GLY A 70 -15.04 4.30 7.28
CA GLY A 70 -16.02 3.75 8.20
C GLY A 70 -15.95 2.22 8.30
N LYS A 71 -15.65 1.52 7.20
CA LYS A 71 -15.45 0.08 7.21
C LYS A 71 -14.16 -0.30 7.94
N LEU A 72 -13.08 0.46 7.80
CA LEU A 72 -11.85 0.25 8.57
C LEU A 72 -12.08 0.49 10.06
N ALA A 73 -12.84 1.51 10.43
CA ALA A 73 -13.24 1.73 11.83
C ALA A 73 -14.00 0.52 12.39
N GLU A 74 -14.97 -0.01 11.63
CA GLU A 74 -15.73 -1.22 12.01
C GLU A 74 -14.82 -2.44 12.21
N LEU A 75 -13.77 -2.62 11.36
CA LEU A 75 -12.79 -3.69 11.52
C LEU A 75 -11.95 -3.50 12.79
N SER A 76 -11.50 -2.27 13.03
CA SER A 76 -10.73 -1.92 14.22
C SER A 76 -11.54 -2.15 15.51
N ASP A 77 -12.79 -1.68 15.53
CA ASP A 77 -13.73 -1.91 16.66
C ASP A 77 -14.00 -3.39 16.89
N ALA A 78 -13.93 -4.19 15.84
CA ALA A 78 -14.02 -5.65 15.93
C ALA A 78 -12.70 -6.32 16.38
N GLY A 79 -11.66 -5.56 16.71
CA GLY A 79 -10.37 -6.04 17.21
C GLY A 79 -9.41 -6.55 16.12
N ILE A 80 -9.66 -6.25 14.83
CA ILE A 80 -8.74 -6.57 13.73
C ILE A 80 -7.66 -5.50 13.69
N LYS A 81 -6.39 -5.90 13.70
CA LYS A 81 -5.27 -4.96 13.64
C LYS A 81 -5.09 -4.40 12.23
N LEU A 82 -4.98 -3.09 12.12
CA LEU A 82 -4.78 -2.38 10.86
C LEU A 82 -3.36 -1.82 10.78
N TRP A 83 -2.70 -2.09 9.66
CA TRP A 83 -1.36 -1.62 9.34
C TRP A 83 -1.41 -0.79 8.06
N PHE A 84 -0.96 0.46 8.12
CA PHE A 84 -0.86 1.35 6.98
C PHE A 84 0.59 1.59 6.63
N PHE A 85 1.00 1.18 5.44
CA PHE A 85 2.28 1.58 4.88
C PHE A 85 2.11 2.88 4.11
N LYS A 86 3.10 3.76 4.21
CA LYS A 86 3.16 4.94 3.37
C LYS A 86 3.66 4.53 1.98
N GLY A 87 2.86 4.84 0.96
CA GLY A 87 3.29 4.76 -0.42
C GLY A 87 3.85 6.10 -0.92
N ASN A 88 4.12 6.18 -2.21
CA ASN A 88 4.62 7.41 -2.83
C ASN A 88 3.51 8.45 -3.08
N HIS A 89 2.26 8.04 -3.14
CA HIS A 89 1.11 8.93 -3.31
C HIS A 89 0.53 9.44 -1.97
N ASP A 90 0.68 8.70 -0.90
CA ASP A 90 0.06 8.99 0.39
C ASP A 90 1.08 9.03 1.55
N MET A 91 2.31 9.46 1.26
CA MET A 91 3.40 9.53 2.23
C MET A 91 3.19 10.52 3.38
N TRP A 92 2.21 11.42 3.28
CA TRP A 92 1.93 12.46 4.28
C TRP A 92 0.79 12.06 5.23
N MET A 93 0.74 10.78 5.57
CA MET A 93 0.02 10.24 6.73
C MET A 93 0.87 10.51 7.98
N PHE A 94 0.30 11.14 9.00
CA PHE A 94 1.02 11.45 10.23
C PHE A 94 0.46 10.69 11.42
N ASP A 95 -0.69 11.10 11.95
CA ASP A 95 -1.28 10.53 13.16
C ASP A 95 -2.81 10.30 13.07
N TYR A 96 -3.45 10.73 12.00
CA TYR A 96 -4.90 10.62 11.85
C TYR A 96 -5.39 9.17 11.94
N PHE A 97 -4.78 8.25 11.22
CA PHE A 97 -5.21 6.85 11.25
C PHE A 97 -4.85 6.13 12.56
N GLU A 98 -3.80 6.59 13.26
CA GLU A 98 -3.47 6.09 14.60
C GLU A 98 -4.53 6.55 15.60
N GLN A 99 -4.93 7.82 15.55
CA GLN A 99 -5.91 8.40 16.47
C GLN A 99 -7.34 7.92 16.21
N GLU A 100 -7.75 7.87 14.94
CA GLU A 100 -9.14 7.56 14.56
C GLU A 100 -9.42 6.06 14.42
N LEU A 101 -8.42 5.26 14.04
CA LEU A 101 -8.59 3.83 13.76
C LEU A 101 -7.75 2.93 14.66
N GLY A 102 -6.92 3.47 15.56
CA GLY A 102 -5.96 2.65 16.30
C GLY A 102 -4.98 1.88 15.38
N ALA A 103 -4.81 2.33 14.13
CA ALA A 103 -3.95 1.69 13.16
C ALA A 103 -2.47 1.95 13.45
N THR A 104 -1.57 1.13 12.94
CA THR A 104 -0.13 1.35 13.00
C THR A 104 0.38 1.87 11.66
N ILE A 105 1.06 3.03 11.67
CA ILE A 105 1.62 3.63 10.45
C ILE A 105 3.08 3.19 10.26
N ILE A 106 3.37 2.61 9.11
CA ILE A 106 4.71 2.14 8.72
C ILE A 106 5.28 3.06 7.65
N SER A 107 6.42 3.67 7.93
CA SER A 107 7.05 4.66 7.04
C SER A 107 8.10 4.07 6.09
N ASN A 108 8.60 2.89 6.39
CA ASN A 108 9.63 2.18 5.62
C ASN A 108 9.27 0.69 5.54
N GLU A 109 10.24 -0.19 5.85
CA GLU A 109 10.04 -1.63 5.95
C GLU A 109 9.45 -2.03 7.31
N LEU A 110 8.82 -3.18 7.31
CA LEU A 110 8.38 -3.88 8.50
C LEU A 110 8.79 -5.35 8.43
N GLU A 111 9.55 -5.79 9.40
CA GLU A 111 9.89 -7.19 9.58
C GLU A 111 9.04 -7.78 10.69
N ILE A 112 8.33 -8.85 10.40
CA ILE A 112 7.49 -9.57 11.37
C ILE A 112 7.68 -11.07 11.26
N GLU A 113 7.38 -11.75 12.35
CA GLU A 113 7.26 -13.20 12.38
C GLU A 113 5.84 -13.58 12.79
N ARG A 114 5.20 -14.47 12.01
CA ARG A 114 3.85 -14.99 12.28
C ARG A 114 3.82 -16.48 11.96
N SER A 115 3.33 -17.28 12.91
CA SER A 115 3.27 -18.75 12.78
C SER A 115 4.61 -19.39 12.36
N GLY A 116 5.73 -18.84 12.87
CA GLY A 116 7.09 -19.32 12.53
C GLY A 116 7.57 -18.94 11.12
N LYS A 117 6.85 -18.09 10.39
CA LYS A 117 7.24 -17.54 9.08
C LYS A 117 7.71 -16.11 9.23
N LYS A 118 8.83 -15.77 8.57
CA LYS A 118 9.42 -14.44 8.56
C LYS A 118 9.00 -13.67 7.31
N PHE A 119 8.51 -12.48 7.52
CA PHE A 119 8.03 -11.57 6.47
C PHE A 119 8.89 -10.31 6.42
N TYR A 120 9.26 -9.91 5.21
CA TYR A 120 9.73 -8.58 4.89
C TYR A 120 8.64 -7.85 4.11
N LEU A 121 8.13 -6.76 4.66
CA LEU A 121 7.02 -5.99 4.11
C LEU A 121 7.48 -4.58 3.79
N HIS A 122 7.26 -4.10 2.56
CA HIS A 122 7.57 -2.74 2.15
C HIS A 122 6.67 -2.33 0.98
N HIS A 123 6.32 -1.04 0.84
CA HIS A 123 5.54 -0.62 -0.33
C HIS A 123 6.26 -0.93 -1.66
N GLY A 124 7.55 -0.68 -1.75
CA GLY A 124 8.36 -1.00 -2.92
C GLY A 124 9.04 0.21 -3.56
N ASP A 125 8.59 1.41 -3.25
CA ASP A 125 9.09 2.65 -3.83
C ASP A 125 10.52 3.00 -3.34
N GLY A 126 11.39 3.42 -4.27
CA GLY A 126 12.74 3.88 -3.96
C GLY A 126 13.74 2.79 -3.58
N LEU A 127 13.39 1.51 -3.72
CA LEU A 127 14.30 0.37 -3.56
C LEU A 127 15.03 0.06 -4.89
N GLY A 128 16.18 -0.60 -4.79
CA GLY A 128 16.95 -1.03 -5.96
C GLY A 128 17.81 0.06 -6.61
N PRO A 129 18.55 -0.30 -7.67
CA PRO A 129 19.41 0.60 -8.40
C PRO A 129 18.61 1.53 -9.32
N GLY A 130 19.05 2.78 -9.45
CA GLY A 130 18.41 3.77 -10.34
C GLY A 130 17.43 4.68 -9.62
N ASP A 131 16.61 5.38 -10.40
CA ASP A 131 15.60 6.36 -9.97
C ASP A 131 16.09 7.40 -8.95
N THR A 132 17.30 7.88 -9.16
CA THR A 132 17.98 8.83 -8.26
C THR A 132 17.16 10.11 -8.09
N PHE A 133 16.48 10.55 -9.16
CA PHE A 133 15.62 11.72 -9.12
C PHE A 133 14.41 11.51 -8.20
N TYR A 134 13.75 10.35 -8.29
CA TYR A 134 12.66 10.01 -7.39
C TYR A 134 13.13 9.92 -5.93
N LYS A 135 14.30 9.28 -5.66
CA LYS A 135 14.88 9.20 -4.32
C LYS A 135 15.17 10.59 -3.74
N PHE A 136 15.64 11.50 -4.57
CA PHE A 136 15.84 12.90 -4.17
C PHE A 136 14.51 13.59 -3.83
N LEU A 137 13.49 13.45 -4.70
CA LEU A 137 12.15 13.99 -4.44
C LEU A 137 11.52 13.40 -3.19
N LYS A 138 11.65 12.09 -2.97
CA LYS A 138 11.19 11.41 -1.75
C LYS A 138 11.82 12.04 -0.50
N GLY A 139 13.12 12.37 -0.56
CA GLY A 139 13.82 13.10 0.51
C GLY A 139 13.22 14.48 0.79
N ILE A 140 12.92 15.25 -0.26
CA ILE A 140 12.25 16.56 -0.14
C ILE A 140 10.87 16.41 0.50
N PHE A 141 10.03 15.49 0.02
CA PHE A 141 8.67 15.28 0.54
C PHE A 141 8.65 14.74 1.98
N ARG A 142 9.71 14.03 2.39
CA ARG A 142 9.90 13.59 3.78
C ARG A 142 10.45 14.69 4.70
N SER A 143 10.94 15.81 4.14
CA SER A 143 11.45 16.93 4.92
C SER A 143 10.32 17.59 5.73
N LYS A 144 10.52 17.69 7.05
CA LYS A 144 9.57 18.37 7.96
C LYS A 144 9.35 19.84 7.56
N LEU A 145 10.38 20.51 7.01
CA LEU A 145 10.25 21.88 6.50
C LEU A 145 9.31 21.94 5.30
N CYS A 146 9.45 21.04 4.33
CA CYS A 146 8.57 20.99 3.15
C CYS A 146 7.14 20.64 3.55
N GLN A 147 6.94 19.71 4.46
CA GLN A 147 5.63 19.36 5.03
C GLN A 147 5.00 20.57 5.75
N TRP A 148 5.80 21.29 6.54
CA TRP A 148 5.33 22.49 7.23
C TRP A 148 4.95 23.61 6.25
N LEU A 149 5.74 23.83 5.20
CA LEU A 149 5.42 24.81 4.14
C LEU A 149 4.15 24.41 3.40
N PHE A 150 4.00 23.14 3.01
CA PHE A 150 2.79 22.64 2.34
C PHE A 150 1.54 22.82 3.21
N ALA A 151 1.65 22.59 4.53
CA ALA A 151 0.56 22.80 5.48
C ALA A 151 0.07 24.27 5.57
N ARG A 152 0.82 25.24 5.01
CA ARG A 152 0.42 26.68 4.91
C ARG A 152 -0.33 26.99 3.64
N ILE A 153 -0.31 26.09 2.66
CA ILE A 153 -1.10 26.24 1.44
C ILE A 153 -2.57 25.92 1.76
N HIS A 154 -3.47 26.77 1.26
CA HIS A 154 -4.89 26.50 1.43
C HIS A 154 -5.26 25.08 0.94
N PRO A 155 -5.98 24.25 1.69
CA PRO A 155 -6.23 22.85 1.35
C PRO A 155 -6.76 22.63 -0.07
N ASN A 156 -7.69 23.46 -0.55
CA ASN A 156 -8.23 23.34 -1.90
C ASN A 156 -7.16 23.53 -2.99
N LEU A 157 -6.20 24.42 -2.76
CA LEU A 157 -5.10 24.64 -3.70
C LEU A 157 -4.08 23.52 -3.60
N GLY A 158 -3.67 23.16 -2.38
CA GLY A 158 -2.69 22.08 -2.14
C GLY A 158 -3.14 20.74 -2.71
N VAL A 159 -4.37 20.33 -2.39
CA VAL A 159 -4.97 19.09 -2.93
C VAL A 159 -5.14 19.18 -4.46
N GLY A 160 -5.52 20.34 -4.99
CA GLY A 160 -5.66 20.55 -6.44
C GLY A 160 -4.33 20.37 -7.19
N VAL A 161 -3.26 20.99 -6.71
CA VAL A 161 -1.90 20.89 -7.29
C VAL A 161 -1.38 19.45 -7.20
N ALA A 162 -1.54 18.81 -6.04
CA ALA A 162 -1.09 17.44 -5.83
C ALA A 162 -1.82 16.45 -6.75
N ASN A 163 -3.14 16.56 -6.89
CA ASN A 163 -3.92 15.75 -7.82
C ASN A 163 -3.53 15.98 -9.29
N TYR A 164 -3.22 17.22 -9.66
CA TYR A 164 -2.71 17.52 -11.01
C TYR A 164 -1.36 16.85 -11.26
N TRP A 165 -0.44 16.93 -10.29
CA TRP A 165 0.87 16.28 -10.37
C TRP A 165 0.75 14.75 -10.45
N SER A 166 -0.06 14.14 -9.59
CA SER A 166 -0.30 12.70 -9.60
C SER A 166 -0.80 12.20 -10.97
N ARG A 167 -1.78 12.92 -11.56
CA ARG A 167 -2.29 12.58 -12.91
C ARG A 167 -1.23 12.73 -13.98
N HIS A 168 -0.40 13.78 -13.92
CA HIS A 168 0.67 14.04 -14.89
C HIS A 168 1.74 12.95 -14.80
N SER A 169 2.20 12.61 -13.61
CA SER A 169 3.20 11.55 -13.38
C SER A 169 2.75 10.20 -13.93
N ARG A 170 1.47 9.83 -13.73
CA ARG A 170 0.92 8.60 -14.31
C ARG A 170 0.96 8.60 -15.85
N LYS A 171 0.56 9.69 -16.49
CA LYS A 171 0.61 9.79 -17.96
C LYS A 171 2.03 9.57 -18.49
N VAL A 172 3.02 10.17 -17.82
CA VAL A 172 4.44 10.02 -18.20
C VAL A 172 4.92 8.58 -17.97
N ASN A 173 4.52 7.94 -16.89
CA ASN A 173 4.91 6.56 -16.59
C ASN A 173 4.25 5.54 -17.52
N LEU A 174 2.99 5.73 -17.90
CA LEU A 174 2.29 4.88 -18.88
C LEU A 174 2.92 4.95 -20.29
N SER A 175 3.66 6.02 -20.61
CA SER A 175 4.36 6.17 -21.89
C SER A 175 5.76 5.53 -21.93
N LYS A 176 6.28 5.06 -20.79
CA LYS A 176 7.55 4.34 -20.74
C LYS A 176 7.30 2.87 -21.06
N PRO A 177 8.16 2.23 -21.91
CA PRO A 177 8.03 0.79 -22.13
C PRO A 177 8.20 0.07 -20.79
N ASP A 178 7.21 -0.75 -20.44
CA ASP A 178 7.27 -1.59 -19.25
C ASP A 178 8.51 -2.46 -19.28
N SER A 179 9.30 -2.41 -18.22
CA SER A 179 10.30 -3.44 -17.98
C SER A 179 9.56 -4.79 -17.93
N LYS A 180 10.04 -5.74 -18.73
CA LYS A 180 9.41 -7.07 -18.86
C LYS A 180 9.07 -7.65 -17.49
N PRO A 181 7.85 -8.19 -17.29
CA PRO A 181 7.51 -8.88 -16.05
C PRO A 181 8.42 -10.09 -15.85
N GLY A 182 8.85 -10.36 -14.63
CA GLY A 182 9.57 -11.56 -14.27
C GLY A 182 10.96 -11.32 -13.66
N GLU A 183 11.94 -12.17 -13.99
CA GLU A 183 13.28 -12.17 -13.37
C GLU A 183 14.08 -10.86 -13.52
N GLN A 184 13.72 -10.02 -14.48
CA GLN A 184 14.31 -8.69 -14.67
C GLN A 184 13.64 -7.58 -13.85
N GLU A 185 12.68 -7.94 -12.99
CA GLU A 185 12.05 -7.02 -12.07
C GLU A 185 13.07 -6.53 -11.03
N TRP A 186 13.30 -5.23 -10.94
CA TRP A 186 14.31 -4.65 -10.04
C TRP A 186 14.05 -4.97 -8.55
N LEU A 187 12.79 -5.16 -8.14
CA LEU A 187 12.46 -5.63 -6.79
C LEU A 187 12.91 -7.07 -6.55
N VAL A 188 12.86 -7.94 -7.55
CA VAL A 188 13.41 -9.31 -7.49
C VAL A 188 14.92 -9.25 -7.25
N THR A 189 15.63 -8.37 -7.99
CA THR A 189 17.07 -8.15 -7.77
C THR A 189 17.36 -7.66 -6.35
N PHE A 190 16.59 -6.69 -5.85
CA PHE A 190 16.70 -6.21 -4.48
C PHE A 190 16.48 -7.35 -3.46
N CYS A 191 15.41 -8.13 -3.62
CA CYS A 191 15.12 -9.27 -2.74
C CYS A 191 16.23 -10.31 -2.75
N THR A 192 16.77 -10.63 -3.92
CA THR A 192 17.87 -11.59 -4.06
C THR A 192 19.13 -11.10 -3.33
N GLN A 193 19.44 -9.80 -3.41
CA GLN A 193 20.56 -9.20 -2.69
C GLN A 193 20.32 -9.22 -1.16
N LEU A 194 19.11 -8.88 -0.72
CA LEU A 194 18.73 -8.89 0.70
C LEU A 194 18.86 -10.29 1.31
N LEU A 195 18.46 -11.32 0.57
CA LEU A 195 18.55 -12.71 1.00
C LEU A 195 19.98 -13.27 1.08
N GLN A 196 20.99 -12.53 0.62
CA GLN A 196 22.39 -12.92 0.84
C GLN A 196 22.84 -12.75 2.30
N THR A 197 22.19 -11.85 3.03
CA THR A 197 22.54 -11.49 4.42
C THR A 197 21.43 -11.75 5.43
N HIS A 198 20.20 -11.88 4.96
CA HIS A 198 19.01 -12.08 5.79
C HIS A 198 18.18 -13.25 5.27
N PHE A 199 17.32 -13.80 6.12
CA PHE A 199 16.38 -14.84 5.73
C PHE A 199 14.93 -14.40 5.97
N TYR A 200 14.11 -14.50 4.93
CA TYR A 200 12.65 -14.31 4.99
C TYR A 200 11.97 -15.41 4.18
N ASP A 201 10.85 -15.93 4.70
CA ASP A 201 9.99 -16.84 3.94
C ASP A 201 9.24 -16.07 2.84
N TYR A 202 8.77 -14.86 3.15
CA TYR A 202 7.98 -14.03 2.26
C TYR A 202 8.48 -12.58 2.23
N LEU A 203 8.68 -12.06 1.01
CA LEU A 203 9.00 -10.65 0.75
C LEU A 203 7.83 -10.07 -0.04
N ILE A 204 7.00 -9.23 0.61
CA ILE A 204 5.72 -8.76 0.05
C ILE A 204 5.79 -7.26 -0.24
N PHE A 205 5.38 -6.88 -1.47
CA PHE A 205 5.45 -5.52 -1.99
C PHE A 205 4.18 -5.11 -2.74
N GLY A 206 3.98 -3.80 -2.90
CA GLY A 206 3.07 -3.16 -3.85
C GLY A 206 3.82 -2.44 -4.96
N HIS A 207 3.38 -1.21 -5.30
CA HIS A 207 4.03 -0.22 -6.15
C HIS A 207 4.17 -0.56 -7.64
N ARG A 208 4.38 -1.82 -7.99
CA ARG A 208 4.60 -2.22 -9.40
C ARG A 208 3.31 -2.47 -10.17
N HIS A 209 2.20 -2.51 -9.50
CA HIS A 209 0.87 -2.77 -10.09
C HIS A 209 0.78 -4.10 -10.86
N LEU A 210 1.69 -5.02 -10.62
CA LEU A 210 1.78 -6.32 -11.29
C LEU A 210 1.60 -7.42 -10.23
N PRO A 211 0.47 -8.16 -10.23
CA PRO A 211 0.32 -9.29 -9.31
C PRO A 211 1.31 -10.39 -9.69
N LEU A 212 2.32 -10.59 -8.85
CA LEU A 212 3.40 -11.55 -9.08
C LEU A 212 3.63 -12.42 -7.84
N ASP A 213 3.95 -13.68 -8.07
CA ASP A 213 4.36 -14.62 -7.06
C ASP A 213 5.54 -15.44 -7.62
N ILE A 214 6.74 -15.11 -7.18
CA ILE A 214 7.98 -15.64 -7.73
C ILE A 214 8.77 -16.36 -6.64
N LYS A 215 9.11 -17.62 -6.88
CA LYS A 215 10.02 -18.38 -6.04
C LYS A 215 11.45 -17.85 -6.25
N LEU A 216 12.05 -17.25 -5.21
CA LEU A 216 13.42 -16.74 -5.27
C LEU A 216 14.45 -17.85 -5.00
N ASN A 217 14.11 -18.77 -4.11
CA ASN A 217 14.87 -19.97 -3.77
C ASN A 217 13.93 -21.00 -3.14
N ASP A 218 14.46 -22.11 -2.61
CA ASP A 218 13.63 -23.19 -2.05
C ASP A 218 12.81 -22.81 -0.82
N LYS A 219 13.15 -21.70 -0.16
CA LYS A 219 12.52 -21.27 1.09
C LYS A 219 11.88 -19.89 1.02
N SER A 220 12.22 -19.06 0.02
CA SER A 220 11.84 -17.66 -0.03
C SER A 220 11.04 -17.34 -1.28
N ARG A 221 9.95 -16.55 -1.12
CA ARG A 221 9.08 -16.09 -2.20
C ARG A 221 8.97 -14.57 -2.21
N TYR A 222 9.04 -14.00 -3.41
CA TYR A 222 8.69 -12.60 -3.69
C TYR A 222 7.22 -12.54 -4.12
N ILE A 223 6.46 -11.65 -3.50
CA ILE A 223 5.06 -11.43 -3.84
C ILE A 223 4.85 -9.94 -4.09
N ASN A 224 4.32 -9.60 -5.27
CA ASN A 224 3.80 -8.27 -5.52
C ASN A 224 2.28 -8.31 -5.56
N LEU A 225 1.65 -7.42 -4.79
CA LEU A 225 0.20 -7.46 -4.54
C LEU A 225 -0.63 -6.97 -5.73
N GLY A 226 0.00 -6.35 -6.74
CA GLY A 226 -0.74 -5.75 -7.84
C GLY A 226 -1.40 -4.43 -7.45
N GLU A 227 -2.64 -4.20 -7.91
CA GLU A 227 -3.39 -2.96 -7.71
C GLU A 227 -4.91 -3.19 -7.74
N TRP A 228 -5.70 -2.15 -7.38
CA TRP A 228 -7.16 -2.23 -7.26
C TRP A 228 -7.93 -1.39 -8.28
N VAL A 229 -7.24 -0.83 -9.28
CA VAL A 229 -7.89 -0.11 -10.39
C VAL A 229 -8.50 -1.09 -11.39
N THR A 230 -7.78 -2.18 -11.69
CA THR A 230 -8.17 -3.21 -12.67
C THR A 230 -8.05 -4.64 -12.15
N ALA A 231 -6.92 -5.00 -11.52
CA ALA A 231 -6.63 -6.39 -11.13
C ALA A 231 -7.37 -6.81 -9.86
N CYS A 232 -7.57 -5.90 -8.92
CA CYS A 232 -8.22 -6.14 -7.62
C CYS A 232 -7.61 -7.33 -6.87
N SER A 233 -6.28 -7.38 -6.85
CA SER A 233 -5.52 -8.49 -6.27
C SER A 233 -5.11 -8.22 -4.83
N TYR A 234 -5.02 -9.28 -4.05
CA TYR A 234 -4.60 -9.26 -2.66
C TYR A 234 -3.95 -10.59 -2.28
N ALA A 235 -3.17 -10.62 -1.20
CA ALA A 235 -2.59 -11.86 -0.69
C ALA A 235 -3.17 -12.21 0.68
N VAL A 236 -3.20 -13.50 0.99
CA VAL A 236 -3.66 -14.05 2.25
C VAL A 236 -2.61 -15.00 2.80
N PHE A 237 -2.23 -14.83 4.05
CA PHE A 237 -1.51 -15.82 4.82
C PHE A 237 -2.49 -16.51 5.76
N ASP A 238 -2.61 -17.82 5.63
CA ASP A 238 -3.56 -18.66 6.38
C ASP A 238 -2.98 -19.29 7.65
N GLY A 239 -1.73 -18.96 7.98
CA GLY A 239 -0.94 -19.57 9.06
C GLY A 239 0.13 -20.54 8.56
N GLU A 240 0.05 -20.99 7.32
CA GLU A 240 1.00 -21.92 6.69
C GLU A 240 1.66 -21.34 5.45
N THR A 241 0.87 -20.77 4.53
CA THR A 241 1.35 -20.27 3.24
C THR A 241 0.68 -18.96 2.85
N VAL A 242 1.39 -18.16 2.04
CA VAL A 242 0.81 -16.97 1.39
C VAL A 242 0.32 -17.35 0.00
N GLN A 243 -0.90 -16.93 -0.33
CA GLN A 243 -1.50 -17.11 -1.65
C GLN A 243 -2.04 -15.78 -2.19
N LEU A 244 -1.94 -15.60 -3.50
CA LEU A 244 -2.48 -14.44 -4.23
C LEU A 244 -3.89 -14.75 -4.72
N PHE A 245 -4.81 -13.81 -4.51
CA PHE A 245 -6.20 -13.90 -4.90
C PHE A 245 -6.63 -12.67 -5.68
N TYR A 246 -7.75 -12.78 -6.38
CA TYR A 246 -8.40 -11.69 -7.08
C TYR A 246 -9.84 -11.57 -6.59
N PHE A 247 -10.26 -10.32 -6.31
CA PHE A 247 -11.60 -10.04 -5.83
C PHE A 247 -12.51 -9.61 -7.01
N GLU A 248 -13.67 -10.26 -7.16
CA GLU A 248 -14.67 -9.96 -8.21
C GLU A 248 -14.09 -9.93 -9.65
N LYS A 249 -13.29 -10.93 -9.99
CA LYS A 249 -12.87 -11.18 -11.36
C LYS A 249 -13.82 -12.12 -12.07
#